data_8cc22f19b7def1999fd4e6700a082e7e
#
_entry.id   8cc22f19b7def1999fd4e6700a082e7e
#
_cell.length_a   1.000
_cell.length_b   1.000
_cell.length_c   1.000
_cell.angle_alpha   90.00
_cell.angle_beta   90.00
_cell.angle_gamma   90.00
#
_symmetry.space_group_name_H-M   'P 1'
#
loop_
_entity.id
_entity.type
_entity.pdbx_description
1 polymer ?
#
loop_
_entity_poly.entity_id
_entity_poly.type
_entity_poly.pdbx_seq_one_letter_code
_entity_poly.pdbx_strand_id
1 'polypeptide(L)'
;MALYDQLTARDNLIFFAALYSLAGAKAKQSIDDALTLVGLLDRANDKVGTFSGGMKRRLNLAAALLHDPQLLLLDEPTVGVDPQSRNAIFENLEVLKKRGKTLIYTTHYMEEAERLCDRIVIVDHGKVVANDTLPALHRLLPVTNVIAVELDQADGFSPEQMLALPEVKSAEVKQSTLRVGVHDLARGAPGVLRWLSDHGHSYHHVSSEQPNLETVFLTLTGRSLRDS
;
A
#
# COMPACT_ATOMS: atom_id res chain seq x y z
N MET A 1 14.97 6.47 -15.13
CA MET A 1 13.96 7.39 -15.73
C MET A 1 14.43 7.84 -17.09
N ALA A 2 13.55 7.88 -18.07
CA ALA A 2 13.91 8.19 -19.48
C ALA A 2 13.74 9.69 -19.82
N LEU A 3 13.93 10.58 -18.84
CA LEU A 3 13.76 12.03 -18.99
C LEU A 3 15.08 12.72 -19.33
N TYR A 4 15.01 13.76 -20.12
CA TYR A 4 16.14 14.62 -20.50
C TYR A 4 16.19 15.85 -19.60
N ASP A 5 17.13 15.92 -18.70
CA ASP A 5 17.27 16.97 -17.67
C ASP A 5 17.50 18.37 -18.27
N GLN A 6 18.08 18.45 -19.46
CA GLN A 6 18.37 19.72 -20.14
C GLN A 6 17.15 20.35 -20.82
N LEU A 7 16.13 19.53 -21.07
CA LEU A 7 14.87 19.95 -21.68
C LEU A 7 13.87 20.40 -20.63
N THR A 8 12.88 21.21 -21.05
CA THR A 8 11.73 21.53 -20.22
C THR A 8 10.83 20.30 -20.03
N ALA A 9 9.91 20.35 -19.05
CA ALA A 9 8.92 19.28 -18.88
C ALA A 9 8.09 19.12 -20.16
N ARG A 10 7.66 20.22 -20.76
CA ARG A 10 6.90 20.23 -22.01
C ARG A 10 7.69 19.64 -23.17
N ASP A 11 8.97 20.02 -23.35
CA ASP A 11 9.80 19.51 -24.45
C ASP A 11 10.05 18.00 -24.30
N ASN A 12 10.22 17.50 -23.08
CA ASN A 12 10.26 16.07 -22.83
C ASN A 12 8.98 15.38 -23.33
N LEU A 13 7.81 15.94 -22.99
CA LEU A 13 6.54 15.34 -23.40
C LEU A 13 6.30 15.48 -24.92
N ILE A 14 6.77 16.53 -25.57
CA ILE A 14 6.75 16.66 -27.03
C ILE A 14 7.58 15.54 -27.66
N PHE A 15 8.77 15.27 -27.13
CA PHE A 15 9.61 14.18 -27.60
C PHE A 15 8.89 12.82 -27.48
N PHE A 16 8.30 12.50 -26.32
CA PHE A 16 7.55 11.26 -26.15
C PHE A 16 6.28 11.20 -26.99
N ALA A 17 5.56 12.31 -27.17
CA ALA A 17 4.39 12.38 -28.05
C ALA A 17 4.75 12.01 -29.50
N ALA A 18 5.91 12.49 -29.98
CA ALA A 18 6.39 12.15 -31.31
C ALA A 18 6.67 10.65 -31.49
N LEU A 19 7.20 9.97 -30.44
CA LEU A 19 7.41 8.51 -30.47
C LEU A 19 6.09 7.74 -30.61
N TYR A 20 4.98 8.29 -30.11
CA TYR A 20 3.64 7.73 -30.26
C TYR A 20 2.89 8.26 -31.50
N SER A 21 3.61 8.92 -32.44
CA SER A 21 3.03 9.52 -33.65
C SER A 21 1.92 10.54 -33.35
N LEU A 22 1.95 11.18 -32.19
CA LEU A 22 1.06 12.28 -31.87
C LEU A 22 1.65 13.59 -32.39
N ALA A 23 0.83 14.38 -33.09
CA ALA A 23 1.27 15.65 -33.66
C ALA A 23 0.18 16.74 -33.61
N GLY A 24 0.58 17.99 -33.82
CA GLY A 24 -0.33 19.13 -33.94
C GLY A 24 -1.18 19.38 -32.68
N ALA A 25 -2.43 19.72 -32.89
CA ALA A 25 -3.35 20.06 -31.79
C ALA A 25 -3.59 18.89 -30.83
N LYS A 26 -3.61 17.65 -31.35
CA LYS A 26 -3.81 16.44 -30.51
C LYS A 26 -2.64 16.23 -29.56
N ALA A 27 -1.39 16.39 -30.02
CA ALA A 27 -0.22 16.28 -29.15
C ALA A 27 -0.27 17.36 -28.05
N LYS A 28 -0.54 18.62 -28.42
CA LYS A 28 -0.66 19.71 -27.47
C LYS A 28 -1.69 19.43 -26.38
N GLN A 29 -2.88 18.99 -26.77
CA GLN A 29 -3.96 18.67 -25.82
C GLN A 29 -3.54 17.53 -24.90
N SER A 30 -3.01 16.41 -25.43
CA SER A 30 -2.55 15.28 -24.61
C SER A 30 -1.46 15.68 -23.61
N ILE A 31 -0.54 16.56 -24.00
CA ILE A 31 0.52 17.08 -23.13
C ILE A 31 -0.07 17.93 -22.01
N ASP A 32 -0.97 18.86 -22.32
CA ASP A 32 -1.59 19.74 -21.33
C ASP A 32 -2.45 18.92 -20.35
N ASP A 33 -3.20 17.94 -20.83
CA ASP A 33 -4.01 17.04 -20.02
C ASP A 33 -3.13 16.17 -19.10
N ALA A 34 -2.03 15.63 -19.61
CA ALA A 34 -1.10 14.82 -18.84
C ALA A 34 -0.39 15.65 -17.75
N LEU A 35 0.09 16.86 -18.09
CA LEU A 35 0.70 17.78 -17.12
C LEU A 35 -0.29 18.22 -16.04
N THR A 36 -1.54 18.45 -16.42
CA THR A 36 -2.62 18.80 -15.48
C THR A 36 -2.88 17.66 -14.51
N LEU A 37 -3.02 16.43 -15.04
CA LEU A 37 -3.26 15.25 -14.22
C LEU A 37 -2.19 15.04 -13.15
N VAL A 38 -0.91 15.22 -13.52
CA VAL A 38 0.20 15.00 -12.58
C VAL A 38 0.57 16.28 -11.78
N GLY A 39 -0.19 17.37 -11.91
CA GLY A 39 0.02 18.62 -11.16
C GLY A 39 1.34 19.31 -11.49
N LEU A 40 1.73 19.33 -12.78
CA LEU A 40 2.96 19.95 -13.26
C LEU A 40 2.75 20.99 -14.39
N LEU A 41 1.50 21.37 -14.65
CA LEU A 41 1.19 22.32 -15.73
C LEU A 41 1.89 23.67 -15.54
N ASP A 42 1.88 24.22 -14.31
CA ASP A 42 2.52 25.49 -13.96
C ASP A 42 4.06 25.45 -14.08
N ARG A 43 4.62 24.26 -14.09
CA ARG A 43 6.06 24.00 -14.20
C ARG A 43 6.44 23.43 -15.58
N ALA A 44 5.51 23.49 -16.54
CA ALA A 44 5.69 22.89 -17.88
C ALA A 44 6.93 23.42 -18.62
N ASN A 45 7.28 24.69 -18.42
CA ASN A 45 8.39 25.35 -19.08
C ASN A 45 9.70 25.34 -18.28
N ASP A 46 9.71 24.70 -17.10
CA ASP A 46 10.91 24.57 -16.30
C ASP A 46 11.74 23.38 -16.75
N LYS A 47 13.07 23.51 -16.67
CA LYS A 47 13.99 22.40 -16.99
C LYS A 47 13.83 21.26 -16.00
N VAL A 48 13.75 20.04 -16.52
CA VAL A 48 13.58 18.83 -15.69
C VAL A 48 14.75 18.62 -14.71
N GLY A 49 15.94 19.12 -15.03
CA GLY A 49 17.07 19.10 -14.11
C GLY A 49 16.83 19.81 -12.78
N THR A 50 15.87 20.75 -12.71
CA THR A 50 15.50 21.48 -11.48
C THR A 50 14.40 20.79 -10.67
N PHE A 51 13.86 19.69 -11.18
CA PHE A 51 12.75 18.95 -10.54
C PHE A 51 13.24 18.07 -9.40
N SER A 52 12.43 17.96 -8.36
CA SER A 52 12.63 16.93 -7.33
C SER A 52 12.45 15.52 -7.93
N GLY A 53 12.93 14.50 -7.23
CA GLY A 53 12.74 13.10 -7.63
C GLY A 53 11.26 12.75 -7.84
N GLY A 54 10.39 13.21 -6.94
CA GLY A 54 8.95 13.02 -7.05
C GLY A 54 8.32 13.75 -8.25
N MET A 55 8.78 14.96 -8.58
CA MET A 55 8.34 15.67 -9.78
C MET A 55 8.78 14.95 -11.05
N LYS A 56 10.02 14.46 -11.10
CA LYS A 56 10.52 13.65 -12.23
C LYS A 56 9.70 12.36 -12.39
N ARG A 57 9.34 11.70 -11.28
CA ARG A 57 8.51 10.48 -11.31
C ARG A 57 7.12 10.77 -11.86
N ARG A 58 6.48 11.86 -11.42
CA ARG A 58 5.18 12.31 -11.96
C ARG A 58 5.25 12.69 -13.43
N LEU A 59 6.32 13.36 -13.86
CA LEU A 59 6.52 13.67 -15.28
C LEU A 59 6.71 12.41 -16.13
N ASN A 60 7.40 11.41 -15.59
CA ASN A 60 7.55 10.11 -16.28
C ASN A 60 6.20 9.37 -16.42
N LEU A 61 5.33 9.47 -15.41
CA LEU A 61 3.95 8.98 -15.51
C LEU A 61 3.18 9.75 -16.60
N ALA A 62 3.31 11.10 -16.66
CA ALA A 62 2.69 11.91 -17.70
C ALA A 62 3.12 11.47 -19.11
N ALA A 63 4.41 11.17 -19.32
CA ALA A 63 4.91 10.67 -20.60
C ALA A 63 4.26 9.34 -21.00
N ALA A 64 4.04 8.43 -20.06
CA ALA A 64 3.37 7.15 -20.30
C ALA A 64 1.88 7.29 -20.65
N LEU A 65 1.26 8.42 -20.34
CA LEU A 65 -0.17 8.66 -20.53
C LEU A 65 -0.51 9.36 -21.85
N LEU A 66 0.46 9.90 -22.58
CA LEU A 66 0.25 10.73 -23.77
C LEU A 66 -0.61 10.08 -24.85
N HIS A 67 -0.45 8.77 -25.06
CA HIS A 67 -1.15 8.00 -26.08
C HIS A 67 -2.45 7.35 -25.57
N ASP A 68 -2.92 7.76 -24.38
CA ASP A 68 -4.14 7.28 -23.72
C ASP A 68 -4.23 5.74 -23.60
N PRO A 69 -3.24 5.07 -22.99
CA PRO A 69 -3.20 3.62 -22.92
C PRO A 69 -4.37 3.08 -22.08
N GLN A 70 -4.85 1.87 -22.41
CA GLN A 70 -5.86 1.17 -21.62
C GLN A 70 -5.23 0.41 -20.44
N LEU A 71 -3.94 0.03 -20.59
CA LEU A 71 -3.16 -0.71 -19.60
C LEU A 71 -1.86 0.02 -19.30
N LEU A 72 -1.57 0.24 -18.02
CA LEU A 72 -0.29 0.76 -17.53
C LEU A 72 0.44 -0.29 -16.71
N LEU A 73 1.73 -0.44 -16.97
CA LEU A 73 2.65 -1.23 -16.16
C LEU A 73 3.48 -0.27 -15.31
N LEU A 74 3.37 -0.39 -14.01
CA LEU A 74 3.99 0.50 -13.03
C LEU A 74 4.89 -0.33 -12.11
N ASP A 75 6.18 -0.32 -12.41
CA ASP A 75 7.16 -1.06 -11.65
C ASP A 75 7.76 -0.15 -10.56
N GLU A 76 7.43 -0.45 -9.31
CA GLU A 76 7.84 0.26 -8.11
C GLU A 76 7.80 1.81 -8.25
N PRO A 77 6.65 2.39 -8.62
CA PRO A 77 6.60 3.80 -9.04
C PRO A 77 6.85 4.81 -7.91
N THR A 78 6.88 4.37 -6.66
CA THR A 78 7.03 5.22 -5.46
C THR A 78 8.34 5.02 -4.72
N VAL A 79 9.20 4.09 -5.16
CA VAL A 79 10.49 3.84 -4.53
C VAL A 79 11.39 5.08 -4.62
N GLY A 80 11.94 5.48 -3.46
CA GLY A 80 12.81 6.65 -3.35
C GLY A 80 12.09 8.00 -3.47
N VAL A 81 10.76 8.03 -3.33
CA VAL A 81 9.94 9.23 -3.39
C VAL A 81 9.53 9.64 -1.97
N ASP A 82 9.59 10.94 -1.68
CA ASP A 82 9.13 11.48 -0.41
C ASP A 82 7.63 11.25 -0.18
N PRO A 83 7.13 11.26 1.08
CA PRO A 83 5.73 10.93 1.40
C PRO A 83 4.71 11.82 0.68
N GLN A 84 4.99 13.11 0.50
CA GLN A 84 4.08 14.04 -0.18
C GLN A 84 3.97 13.70 -1.67
N SER A 85 5.10 13.50 -2.33
CA SER A 85 5.15 13.10 -3.76
C SER A 85 4.54 11.70 -3.98
N ARG A 86 4.76 10.77 -3.04
CA ARG A 86 4.12 9.44 -3.06
C ARG A 86 2.60 9.57 -3.04
N ASN A 87 2.06 10.37 -2.13
CA ASN A 87 0.61 10.58 -2.05
C ASN A 87 0.04 11.19 -3.33
N ALA A 88 0.73 12.18 -3.94
CA ALA A 88 0.32 12.74 -5.21
C ALA A 88 0.31 11.72 -6.36
N ILE A 89 1.27 10.77 -6.38
CA ILE A 89 1.26 9.66 -7.35
C ILE A 89 0.01 8.79 -7.13
N PHE A 90 -0.31 8.42 -5.89
CA PHE A 90 -1.51 7.63 -5.60
C PHE A 90 -2.79 8.31 -6.05
N GLU A 91 -2.96 9.59 -5.77
CA GLU A 91 -4.11 10.37 -6.21
C GLU A 91 -4.27 10.31 -7.74
N ASN A 92 -3.16 10.45 -8.47
CA ASN A 92 -3.17 10.33 -9.93
C ASN A 92 -3.59 8.92 -10.39
N LEU A 93 -3.09 7.87 -9.76
CA LEU A 93 -3.43 6.49 -10.09
C LEU A 93 -4.90 6.17 -9.77
N GLU A 94 -5.43 6.70 -8.67
CA GLU A 94 -6.85 6.59 -8.33
C GLU A 94 -7.75 7.28 -9.37
N VAL A 95 -7.33 8.44 -9.88
CA VAL A 95 -8.04 9.12 -10.98
C VAL A 95 -8.04 8.27 -12.25
N LEU A 96 -6.89 7.67 -12.61
CA LEU A 96 -6.80 6.79 -13.77
C LEU A 96 -7.67 5.54 -13.62
N LYS A 97 -7.69 4.94 -12.43
CA LYS A 97 -8.56 3.82 -12.10
C LYS A 97 -10.04 4.18 -12.26
N LYS A 98 -10.47 5.34 -11.74
CA LYS A 98 -11.84 5.86 -11.92
C LYS A 98 -12.20 6.13 -13.37
N ARG A 99 -11.22 6.42 -14.24
CA ARG A 99 -11.40 6.56 -15.70
C ARG A 99 -11.44 5.21 -16.43
N GLY A 100 -11.43 4.08 -15.71
CA GLY A 100 -11.51 2.74 -16.27
C GLY A 100 -10.19 2.21 -16.84
N LYS A 101 -9.04 2.81 -16.49
CA LYS A 101 -7.73 2.29 -16.89
C LYS A 101 -7.37 1.06 -16.07
N THR A 102 -6.74 0.09 -16.70
CA THR A 102 -6.16 -1.07 -16.01
C THR A 102 -4.73 -0.75 -15.58
N LEU A 103 -4.43 -0.98 -14.31
CA LEU A 103 -3.10 -0.75 -13.74
C LEU A 103 -2.52 -2.08 -13.26
N ILE A 104 -1.33 -2.44 -13.72
CA ILE A 104 -0.50 -3.49 -13.12
C ILE A 104 0.57 -2.77 -12.32
N TYR A 105 0.53 -2.94 -11.01
CA TYR A 105 1.33 -2.21 -10.04
C TYR A 105 2.21 -3.19 -9.27
N THR A 106 3.53 -3.08 -9.37
CA THR A 106 4.45 -3.86 -8.54
C THR A 106 4.95 -3.01 -7.38
N THR A 107 5.02 -3.59 -6.22
CA THR A 107 5.57 -2.95 -5.02
C THR A 107 5.98 -4.01 -4.00
N HIS A 108 6.94 -3.68 -3.16
CA HIS A 108 7.24 -4.41 -1.93
C HIS A 108 6.64 -3.72 -0.68
N TYR A 109 5.94 -2.60 -0.85
CA TYR A 109 5.20 -1.92 0.22
C TYR A 109 3.77 -2.42 0.26
N MET A 110 3.43 -3.24 1.23
CA MET A 110 2.11 -3.88 1.34
C MET A 110 0.97 -2.87 1.47
N GLU A 111 1.19 -1.77 2.22
CA GLU A 111 0.22 -0.68 2.38
C GLU A 111 -0.19 -0.04 1.04
N GLU A 112 0.72 0.00 0.07
CA GLU A 112 0.43 0.53 -1.26
C GLU A 112 -0.52 -0.38 -2.03
N ALA A 113 -0.29 -1.69 -1.96
CA ALA A 113 -1.15 -2.69 -2.57
C ALA A 113 -2.54 -2.70 -1.93
N GLU A 114 -2.62 -2.61 -0.60
CA GLU A 114 -3.89 -2.51 0.13
C GLU A 114 -4.71 -1.30 -0.28
N ARG A 115 -4.05 -0.15 -0.45
CA ARG A 115 -4.70 1.11 -0.80
C ARG A 115 -5.21 1.15 -2.23
N LEU A 116 -4.42 0.64 -3.18
CA LEU A 116 -4.64 0.89 -4.62
C LEU A 116 -5.31 -0.29 -5.33
N CYS A 117 -4.96 -1.53 -4.96
CA CYS A 117 -5.27 -2.69 -5.77
C CYS A 117 -6.64 -3.30 -5.45
N ASP A 118 -7.42 -3.61 -6.49
CA ASP A 118 -8.66 -4.39 -6.36
C ASP A 118 -8.36 -5.88 -6.20
N ARG A 119 -7.24 -6.32 -6.79
CA ARG A 119 -6.76 -7.69 -6.77
C ARG A 119 -5.26 -7.71 -6.53
N ILE A 120 -4.82 -8.59 -5.66
CA ILE A 120 -3.43 -8.68 -5.21
C ILE A 120 -2.89 -10.06 -5.55
N VAL A 121 -1.71 -10.08 -6.18
CA VAL A 121 -0.95 -11.29 -6.46
C VAL A 121 0.29 -11.28 -5.58
N ILE A 122 0.41 -12.28 -4.71
CA ILE A 122 1.61 -12.49 -3.89
C ILE A 122 2.53 -13.45 -4.62
N VAL A 123 3.76 -13.01 -4.85
CA VAL A 123 4.80 -13.81 -5.54
C VAL A 123 5.95 -14.05 -4.59
N ASP A 124 6.37 -15.30 -4.44
CA ASP A 124 7.55 -15.70 -3.67
C ASP A 124 8.37 -16.70 -4.48
N HIS A 125 9.70 -16.51 -4.54
CA HIS A 125 10.62 -17.35 -5.32
C HIS A 125 10.15 -17.65 -6.76
N GLY A 126 9.59 -16.62 -7.45
CA GLY A 126 9.11 -16.74 -8.83
C GLY A 126 7.81 -17.54 -8.98
N LYS A 127 7.13 -17.88 -7.89
CA LYS A 127 5.85 -18.58 -7.88
C LYS A 127 4.75 -17.72 -7.31
N VAL A 128 3.56 -17.79 -7.91
CA VAL A 128 2.36 -17.19 -7.33
C VAL A 128 1.92 -18.02 -6.14
N VAL A 129 1.95 -17.44 -4.94
CA VAL A 129 1.51 -18.09 -3.69
C VAL A 129 0.07 -17.75 -3.33
N ALA A 130 -0.42 -16.59 -3.75
CA ALA A 130 -1.83 -16.20 -3.62
C ALA A 130 -2.23 -15.20 -4.70
N ASN A 131 -3.52 -15.19 -5.07
CA ASN A 131 -4.06 -14.26 -6.05
C ASN A 131 -5.56 -14.04 -5.77
N ASP A 132 -5.89 -12.98 -5.03
CA ASP A 132 -7.28 -12.67 -4.70
C ASP A 132 -7.47 -11.20 -4.31
N THR A 133 -8.69 -10.82 -3.91
CA THR A 133 -8.99 -9.53 -3.29
C THR A 133 -8.42 -9.48 -1.87
N LEU A 134 -8.15 -8.28 -1.34
CA LEU A 134 -7.64 -8.11 0.03
C LEU A 134 -8.52 -8.80 1.08
N PRO A 135 -9.88 -8.67 1.07
CA PRO A 135 -10.73 -9.40 2.03
C PRO A 135 -10.65 -10.92 1.90
N ALA A 136 -10.42 -11.46 0.69
CA ALA A 136 -10.26 -12.89 0.48
C ALA A 136 -8.90 -13.38 1.01
N LEU A 137 -7.84 -12.60 0.82
CA LEU A 137 -6.50 -12.88 1.37
C LEU A 137 -6.51 -12.90 2.90
N HIS A 138 -7.19 -11.95 3.53
CA HIS A 138 -7.34 -11.93 4.99
C HIS A 138 -8.02 -13.18 5.53
N ARG A 139 -8.96 -13.78 4.80
CA ARG A 139 -9.61 -15.05 5.21
C ARG A 139 -8.69 -16.27 5.19
N LEU A 140 -7.51 -16.17 4.57
CA LEU A 140 -6.50 -17.22 4.62
C LEU A 140 -5.76 -17.28 5.97
N LEU A 141 -5.87 -16.22 6.77
CA LEU A 141 -5.22 -16.15 8.07
C LEU A 141 -6.00 -16.97 9.13
N PRO A 142 -5.29 -17.67 10.02
CA PRO A 142 -5.90 -18.36 11.14
C PRO A 142 -6.54 -17.41 12.16
N VAL A 143 -6.11 -16.15 12.13
CA VAL A 143 -6.56 -15.07 13.00
C VAL A 143 -6.99 -13.90 12.12
N THR A 144 -8.24 -13.47 12.25
CA THR A 144 -8.79 -12.38 11.42
C THR A 144 -8.85 -11.04 12.18
N ASN A 145 -8.67 -11.05 13.49
CA ASN A 145 -8.65 -9.85 14.32
C ASN A 145 -7.65 -10.02 15.46
N VAL A 146 -6.97 -8.94 15.83
CA VAL A 146 -6.11 -8.89 17.01
C VAL A 146 -6.67 -7.85 17.96
N ILE A 147 -6.88 -8.26 19.22
CA ILE A 147 -7.22 -7.37 20.32
C ILE A 147 -5.92 -6.99 20.98
N ALA A 148 -5.55 -5.72 20.93
CA ALA A 148 -4.39 -5.18 21.64
C ALA A 148 -4.85 -4.47 22.91
N VAL A 149 -4.32 -4.90 24.07
CA VAL A 149 -4.65 -4.39 25.39
C VAL A 149 -3.37 -3.91 26.06
N GLU A 150 -3.29 -2.64 26.38
CA GLU A 150 -2.17 -2.07 27.13
C GLU A 150 -2.39 -2.31 28.62
N LEU A 151 -1.63 -3.24 29.20
CA LEU A 151 -1.69 -3.59 30.61
C LEU A 151 -0.93 -2.56 31.46
N ASP A 152 -1.47 -2.22 32.62
CA ASP A 152 -0.79 -1.35 33.59
C ASP A 152 0.44 -2.03 34.20
N GLN A 153 0.38 -3.35 34.36
CA GLN A 153 1.48 -4.20 34.80
C GLN A 153 1.47 -5.50 33.99
N ALA A 154 2.56 -5.72 33.24
CA ALA A 154 2.74 -6.94 32.43
C ALA A 154 3.63 -7.98 33.12
N ASP A 155 4.31 -7.62 34.21
CA ASP A 155 5.22 -8.52 34.91
C ASP A 155 4.47 -9.70 35.51
N GLY A 156 4.90 -10.92 35.13
CA GLY A 156 4.25 -12.16 35.59
C GLY A 156 2.97 -12.56 34.87
N PHE A 157 2.55 -11.79 33.84
CA PHE A 157 1.41 -12.18 33.02
C PHE A 157 1.80 -13.31 32.06
N SER A 158 1.02 -14.38 32.05
CA SER A 158 1.20 -15.54 31.15
C SER A 158 0.16 -15.51 30.03
N PRO A 159 0.51 -15.10 28.82
CA PRO A 159 -0.43 -14.97 27.71
C PRO A 159 -1.05 -16.32 27.30
N GLU A 160 -0.40 -17.45 27.59
CA GLU A 160 -0.89 -18.80 27.30
C GLU A 160 -2.23 -19.09 27.96
N GLN A 161 -2.52 -18.46 29.10
CA GLN A 161 -3.80 -18.62 29.81
C GLN A 161 -4.98 -18.11 28.97
N MET A 162 -4.76 -17.16 28.06
CA MET A 162 -5.77 -16.68 27.11
C MET A 162 -6.20 -17.76 26.13
N LEU A 163 -5.33 -18.72 25.81
CA LEU A 163 -5.62 -19.80 24.86
C LEU A 163 -6.74 -20.75 25.35
N ALA A 164 -7.07 -20.68 26.63
CA ALA A 164 -8.21 -21.43 27.20
C ALA A 164 -9.56 -20.83 26.79
N LEU A 165 -9.60 -19.59 26.31
CA LEU A 165 -10.83 -18.94 25.89
C LEU A 165 -11.26 -19.44 24.49
N PRO A 166 -12.54 -19.76 24.26
CA PRO A 166 -13.00 -20.46 23.06
C PRO A 166 -12.67 -19.76 21.73
N GLU A 167 -12.68 -18.42 21.73
CA GLU A 167 -12.47 -17.62 20.53
C GLU A 167 -10.99 -17.22 20.30
N VAL A 168 -10.12 -17.50 21.28
CA VAL A 168 -8.71 -17.13 21.22
C VAL A 168 -7.91 -18.18 20.45
N LYS A 169 -7.10 -17.74 19.50
CA LYS A 169 -6.24 -18.57 18.66
C LYS A 169 -4.76 -18.32 18.91
N SER A 170 -4.41 -17.12 19.35
CA SER A 170 -3.04 -16.78 19.73
C SER A 170 -3.06 -15.72 20.81
N ALA A 171 -2.04 -15.70 21.66
CA ALA A 171 -1.81 -14.64 22.64
C ALA A 171 -0.31 -14.43 22.81
N GLU A 172 0.12 -13.19 22.82
CA GLU A 172 1.51 -12.80 23.09
C GLU A 172 1.53 -11.49 23.88
N VAL A 173 2.60 -11.27 24.63
CA VAL A 173 2.87 -9.99 25.27
C VAL A 173 4.17 -9.44 24.71
N LYS A 174 4.12 -8.19 24.25
CA LYS A 174 5.30 -7.42 23.83
C LYS A 174 5.36 -6.15 24.65
N GLN A 175 6.38 -5.99 25.45
CA GLN A 175 6.48 -4.91 26.44
C GLN A 175 5.28 -4.97 27.40
N SER A 176 4.39 -3.96 27.42
CA SER A 176 3.17 -3.94 28.22
C SER A 176 1.89 -4.22 27.43
N THR A 177 2.00 -4.53 26.14
CA THR A 177 0.83 -4.76 25.28
C THR A 177 0.57 -6.26 25.11
N LEU A 178 -0.57 -6.71 25.61
CA LEU A 178 -1.12 -8.03 25.34
C LEU A 178 -1.82 -7.99 23.97
N ARG A 179 -1.42 -8.89 23.07
CA ARG A 179 -2.02 -9.06 21.73
C ARG A 179 -2.72 -10.41 21.68
N VAL A 180 -4.03 -10.41 21.53
CA VAL A 180 -4.85 -11.62 21.50
C VAL A 180 -5.49 -11.77 20.13
N GLY A 181 -5.10 -12.82 19.42
CA GLY A 181 -5.67 -13.16 18.12
C GLY A 181 -6.99 -13.91 18.28
N VAL A 182 -8.05 -13.38 17.66
CA VAL A 182 -9.39 -13.97 17.67
C VAL A 182 -9.96 -14.10 16.27
N HIS A 183 -10.86 -15.06 16.06
CA HIS A 183 -11.54 -15.21 14.79
C HIS A 183 -12.71 -14.23 14.65
N ASP A 184 -13.50 -14.06 15.70
CA ASP A 184 -14.63 -13.14 15.76
C ASP A 184 -14.41 -12.11 16.88
N LEU A 185 -14.27 -10.84 16.50
CA LEU A 185 -14.01 -9.76 17.46
C LEU A 185 -15.19 -9.56 18.41
N ALA A 186 -16.43 -9.64 17.91
CA ALA A 186 -17.63 -9.41 18.73
C ALA A 186 -17.79 -10.46 19.83
N ARG A 187 -17.32 -11.69 19.60
CA ARG A 187 -17.35 -12.79 20.57
C ARG A 187 -16.09 -12.84 21.41
N GLY A 188 -14.93 -12.62 20.81
CA GLY A 188 -13.63 -12.74 21.49
C GLY A 188 -13.35 -11.59 22.45
N ALA A 189 -13.59 -10.34 22.06
CA ALA A 189 -13.22 -9.19 22.86
C ALA A 189 -13.91 -9.16 24.24
N PRO A 190 -15.22 -9.40 24.38
CA PRO A 190 -15.86 -9.44 25.70
C PRO A 190 -15.28 -10.55 26.61
N GLY A 191 -14.93 -11.71 26.03
CA GLY A 191 -14.32 -12.81 26.77
C GLY A 191 -12.94 -12.46 27.30
N VAL A 192 -12.08 -11.87 26.46
CA VAL A 192 -10.73 -11.44 26.82
C VAL A 192 -10.77 -10.36 27.91
N LEU A 193 -11.59 -9.33 27.74
CA LEU A 193 -11.66 -8.21 28.69
C LEU A 193 -12.24 -8.65 30.05
N ARG A 194 -13.26 -9.52 30.02
CA ARG A 194 -13.81 -10.09 31.26
C ARG A 194 -12.77 -10.93 31.98
N TRP A 195 -12.06 -11.80 31.28
CA TRP A 195 -11.01 -12.63 31.86
C TRP A 195 -9.94 -11.78 32.54
N LEU A 196 -9.45 -10.70 31.90
CA LEU A 196 -8.49 -9.78 32.49
C LEU A 196 -9.01 -9.18 33.79
N SER A 197 -10.25 -8.68 33.80
CA SER A 197 -10.87 -8.09 34.97
C SER A 197 -11.06 -9.10 36.10
N ASP A 198 -11.51 -10.32 35.78
CA ASP A 198 -11.75 -11.39 36.79
C ASP A 198 -10.45 -11.89 37.44
N HIS A 199 -9.31 -11.77 36.75
CA HIS A 199 -7.99 -12.14 37.26
C HIS A 199 -7.18 -10.96 37.81
N GLY A 200 -7.82 -9.79 37.94
CA GLY A 200 -7.21 -8.63 38.60
C GLY A 200 -6.18 -7.88 37.73
N HIS A 201 -6.18 -8.09 36.41
CA HIS A 201 -5.32 -7.36 35.50
C HIS A 201 -5.99 -6.06 35.06
N SER A 202 -5.40 -4.92 35.43
CA SER A 202 -5.83 -3.59 34.96
C SER A 202 -5.18 -3.20 33.68
N TYR A 203 -5.91 -2.40 32.90
CA TYR A 203 -5.46 -1.90 31.58
C TYR A 203 -6.06 -0.51 31.32
N HIS A 204 -5.36 0.31 30.55
CA HIS A 204 -5.76 1.68 30.26
C HIS A 204 -6.11 1.94 28.80
N HIS A 205 -5.75 1.04 27.87
CA HIS A 205 -6.09 1.16 26.48
C HIS A 205 -6.45 -0.19 25.86
N VAL A 206 -7.47 -0.17 24.99
CA VAL A 206 -7.88 -1.33 24.21
C VAL A 206 -8.12 -0.89 22.77
N SER A 207 -7.51 -1.58 21.84
CA SER A 207 -7.72 -1.36 20.42
C SER A 207 -7.92 -2.69 19.69
N SER A 208 -8.51 -2.65 18.52
CA SER A 208 -8.56 -3.80 17.64
C SER A 208 -7.77 -3.50 16.37
N GLU A 209 -6.95 -4.46 15.97
CA GLU A 209 -6.18 -4.39 14.73
C GLU A 209 -6.67 -5.49 13.78
N GLN A 210 -6.88 -5.12 12.54
CA GLN A 210 -7.04 -6.13 11.50
C GLN A 210 -5.65 -6.53 11.01
N PRO A 211 -5.42 -7.83 10.73
CA PRO A 211 -4.19 -8.25 10.07
C PRO A 211 -4.06 -7.50 8.74
N ASN A 212 -2.87 -7.02 8.47
CA ASN A 212 -2.53 -6.39 7.21
C ASN A 212 -2.00 -7.42 6.20
N LEU A 213 -1.76 -6.97 4.98
CA LEU A 213 -1.22 -7.81 3.91
C LEU A 213 0.18 -8.36 4.24
N GLU A 214 0.95 -7.66 5.08
CA GLU A 214 2.24 -8.15 5.58
C GLU A 214 2.06 -9.42 6.41
N THR A 215 1.04 -9.46 7.28
CA THR A 215 0.69 -10.66 8.04
C THR A 215 0.30 -11.82 7.12
N VAL A 216 -0.46 -11.54 6.05
CA VAL A 216 -0.80 -12.54 5.03
C VAL A 216 0.47 -13.08 4.36
N PHE A 217 1.36 -12.18 3.93
CA PHE A 217 2.61 -12.55 3.28
C PHE A 217 3.48 -13.43 4.18
N LEU A 218 3.71 -13.02 5.43
CA LEU A 218 4.47 -13.79 6.42
C LEU A 218 3.87 -15.18 6.66
N THR A 219 2.55 -15.25 6.77
CA THR A 219 1.85 -16.53 7.00
C THR A 219 2.01 -17.50 5.82
N LEU A 220 1.93 -16.98 4.59
CA LEU A 220 2.00 -17.81 3.39
C LEU A 220 3.42 -18.20 3.00
N THR A 221 4.42 -17.34 3.27
CA THR A 221 5.81 -17.55 2.84
C THR A 221 6.72 -18.04 3.97
N GLY A 222 6.32 -17.84 5.23
CA GLY A 222 7.13 -18.15 6.41
C GLY A 222 8.32 -17.21 6.60
N ARG A 223 8.39 -16.07 5.89
CA ARG A 223 9.52 -15.11 5.88
C ARG A 223 9.06 -13.68 5.98
N SER A 224 9.90 -12.83 6.61
CA SER A 224 9.78 -11.39 6.56
C SER A 224 10.27 -10.85 5.20
N LEU A 225 9.64 -9.80 4.69
CA LEU A 225 10.07 -9.09 3.47
C LEU A 225 11.50 -8.50 3.58
N ARG A 226 12.05 -8.40 4.79
CA ARG A 226 13.37 -7.84 5.05
C ARG A 226 14.50 -8.88 4.92
N ASP A 227 14.15 -10.15 4.72
CA ASP A 227 15.10 -11.27 4.67
C ASP A 227 15.37 -11.74 3.22
N SER A 228 14.93 -10.96 2.21
CA SER A 228 15.10 -11.27 0.78
C SER A 228 16.12 -10.37 0.10
#